data_7a7c8136ac29d5ae8e08d15a1242b8ed
#
_entry.id   7a7c8136ac29d5ae8e08d15a1242b8ed
#
_cell.length_a   1.000
_cell.length_b   1.000
_cell.length_c   1.000
_cell.angle_alpha   90.00
_cell.angle_beta   90.00
_cell.angle_gamma   90.00
#
_symmetry.space_group_name_H-M   'P 1'
#
loop_
_entity.id
_entity.type
_entity.pdbx_description
1 polymer ?
#
loop_
_entity_poly.entity_id
_entity_poly.type
_entity_poly.pdbx_seq_one_letter_code
_entity_poly.pdbx_strand_id
1 'polypeptide(L)'
;MASALGKLIVEAGFPPGVFQILTGDGSTGALLASHMKVAKISFTGSIATGKTVQKLAASSNLKRVTLELGGKSPAVVFDDANLENAVRWYAFHSFQLDTVLC
;
A
#
# COMPACT_ATOMS: atom_id res chain seq x y z
N MET A 1 -2.74 -14.46 2.62
CA MET A 1 -1.45 -13.88 3.09
C MET A 1 -1.56 -13.27 4.49
N ALA A 2 -2.46 -12.36 4.78
CA ALA A 2 -2.63 -11.74 6.11
C ALA A 2 -2.86 -12.75 7.24
N SER A 3 -3.67 -13.79 7.02
CA SER A 3 -3.95 -14.85 8.02
C SER A 3 -2.70 -15.66 8.43
N ALA A 4 -1.76 -15.88 7.50
CA ALA A 4 -0.50 -16.56 7.80
C ALA A 4 0.41 -15.68 8.68
N LEU A 5 0.43 -14.36 8.41
CA LEU A 5 1.17 -13.40 9.23
C LEU A 5 0.66 -13.37 10.67
N GLY A 6 -0.66 -13.51 10.88
CA GLY A 6 -1.26 -13.56 12.22
C GLY A 6 -0.73 -14.70 13.10
N LYS A 7 -0.50 -15.88 12.52
CA LYS A 7 0.11 -17.00 13.23
C LYS A 7 1.55 -16.69 13.66
N LEU A 8 2.35 -16.16 12.75
CA LEU A 8 3.76 -15.79 13.02
C LEU A 8 3.88 -14.74 14.13
N ILE A 9 2.94 -13.79 14.19
CA ILE A 9 2.92 -12.75 15.22
C ILE A 9 2.64 -13.36 16.61
N VAL A 10 1.71 -14.30 16.68
CA VAL A 10 1.42 -15.03 17.92
C VAL A 10 2.63 -15.86 18.35
N GLU A 11 3.22 -16.62 17.43
CA GLU A 11 4.42 -17.43 17.67
C GLU A 11 5.62 -16.59 18.10
N ALA A 12 5.75 -15.35 17.59
CA ALA A 12 6.79 -14.40 17.97
C ALA A 12 6.56 -13.76 19.36
N GLY A 13 5.44 -14.07 20.05
CA GLY A 13 5.16 -13.62 21.41
C GLY A 13 4.70 -12.17 21.52
N PHE A 14 4.15 -11.57 20.46
CA PHE A 14 3.55 -10.23 20.57
C PHE A 14 2.36 -10.24 21.53
N PRO A 15 2.23 -9.27 22.44
CA PRO A 15 1.08 -9.16 23.33
C PRO A 15 -0.23 -9.01 22.54
N PRO A 16 -1.34 -9.58 23.01
CA PRO A 16 -2.63 -9.42 22.35
C PRO A 16 -3.02 -7.96 22.14
N GLY A 17 -3.50 -7.64 20.93
CA GLY A 17 -3.95 -6.29 20.58
C GLY A 17 -2.87 -5.35 20.03
N VAL A 18 -1.58 -5.68 20.16
CA VAL A 18 -0.49 -4.88 19.57
C VAL A 18 -0.54 -4.94 18.05
N PHE A 19 -0.87 -6.10 17.50
CA PHE A 19 -1.08 -6.28 16.07
C PHE A 19 -2.46 -6.93 15.84
N GLN A 20 -3.23 -6.35 14.95
CA GLN A 20 -4.57 -6.80 14.63
C GLN A 20 -4.76 -6.90 13.11
N ILE A 21 -5.42 -7.97 12.67
CA ILE A 21 -5.77 -8.16 11.26
C ILE A 21 -7.29 -8.07 11.16
N LEU A 22 -7.78 -7.10 10.41
CA LEU A 22 -9.18 -6.91 10.10
C LEU A 22 -9.41 -7.25 8.64
N THR A 23 -10.44 -8.03 8.36
CA THR A 23 -10.90 -8.32 7.00
C THR A 23 -12.20 -7.59 6.75
N GLY A 24 -12.38 -7.08 5.54
CA GLY A 24 -13.60 -6.36 5.17
C GLY A 24 -13.46 -5.74 3.78
N ASP A 25 -14.49 -5.03 3.38
CA ASP A 25 -14.55 -4.28 2.14
C ASP A 25 -14.13 -2.81 2.34
N GLY A 26 -14.45 -1.96 1.35
CA GLY A 26 -14.16 -0.52 1.39
C GLY A 26 -14.79 0.21 2.57
N SER A 27 -15.90 -0.29 3.12
CA SER A 27 -16.57 0.31 4.27
C SER A 27 -15.73 0.19 5.55
N THR A 28 -15.06 -0.96 5.74
CA THR A 28 -14.13 -1.17 6.84
C THR A 28 -12.93 -0.22 6.75
N GLY A 29 -12.37 -0.05 5.55
CA GLY A 29 -11.29 0.92 5.31
C GLY A 29 -11.73 2.36 5.58
N ALA A 30 -12.95 2.73 5.18
CA ALA A 30 -13.52 4.05 5.41
C ALA A 30 -13.72 4.33 6.91
N LEU A 31 -14.17 3.34 7.68
CA LEU A 31 -14.28 3.45 9.14
C LEU A 31 -12.92 3.72 9.80
N LEU A 32 -11.88 3.00 9.39
CA LEU A 32 -10.52 3.25 9.89
C LEU A 32 -10.00 4.64 9.49
N ALA A 33 -10.25 5.06 8.24
CA ALA A 33 -9.82 6.37 7.76
C ALA A 33 -10.49 7.53 8.50
N SER A 34 -11.76 7.38 8.89
CA SER A 34 -12.53 8.39 9.63
C SER A 34 -12.43 8.27 11.15
N HIS A 35 -11.81 7.20 11.69
CA HIS A 35 -11.83 6.93 13.12
C HIS A 35 -10.91 7.88 13.91
N MET A 36 -11.45 8.56 14.91
CA MET A 36 -10.76 9.60 15.70
C MET A 36 -9.53 9.10 16.47
N LYS A 37 -9.47 7.83 16.86
CA LYS A 37 -8.35 7.24 17.61
C LYS A 37 -7.24 6.66 16.71
N VAL A 38 -7.42 6.62 15.38
CA VAL A 38 -6.37 6.22 14.45
C VAL A 38 -5.45 7.40 14.22
N ALA A 39 -4.18 7.27 14.57
CA ALA A 39 -3.19 8.35 14.46
C ALA A 39 -2.51 8.43 13.08
N LYS A 40 -2.43 7.31 12.36
CA LYS A 40 -1.85 7.21 11.02
C LYS A 40 -2.57 6.17 10.20
N ILE A 41 -2.73 6.43 8.90
CA ILE A 41 -3.18 5.45 7.91
C ILE A 41 -2.18 5.39 6.75
N SER A 42 -1.86 4.19 6.31
CA SER A 42 -1.07 3.94 5.10
C SER A 42 -1.94 3.13 4.14
N PHE A 43 -1.97 3.53 2.89
CA PHE A 43 -2.82 2.91 1.86
C PHE A 43 -2.03 2.71 0.58
N THR A 44 -2.16 1.51 0.01
CA THR A 44 -1.67 1.16 -1.33
C THR A 44 -2.86 0.78 -2.20
N GLY A 45 -2.99 1.39 -3.38
CA GLY A 45 -4.06 1.09 -4.32
C GLY A 45 -4.38 2.22 -5.28
N SER A 46 -5.63 2.30 -5.76
CA SER A 46 -6.02 3.27 -6.78
C SER A 46 -5.98 4.72 -6.29
N ILE A 47 -5.71 5.65 -7.19
CA ILE A 47 -5.75 7.10 -6.94
C ILE A 47 -7.12 7.53 -6.42
N ALA A 48 -8.21 6.98 -6.97
CA ALA A 48 -9.57 7.32 -6.56
C ALA A 48 -9.82 6.96 -5.09
N THR A 49 -9.42 5.76 -4.68
CA THR A 49 -9.53 5.32 -3.28
C THR A 49 -8.59 6.11 -2.37
N GLY A 50 -7.37 6.40 -2.81
CA GLY A 50 -6.44 7.25 -2.05
C GLY A 50 -7.00 8.64 -1.75
N LYS A 51 -7.64 9.28 -2.72
CA LYS A 51 -8.35 10.56 -2.52
C LYS A 51 -9.47 10.43 -1.48
N THR A 52 -10.22 9.34 -1.49
CA THR A 52 -11.26 9.07 -0.49
C THR A 52 -10.68 8.91 0.91
N VAL A 53 -9.62 8.13 1.06
CA VAL A 53 -8.89 7.96 2.33
C VAL A 53 -8.38 9.31 2.86
N GLN A 54 -7.75 10.10 1.99
CA GLN A 54 -7.24 11.43 2.34
C GLN A 54 -8.37 12.36 2.84
N LYS A 55 -9.51 12.38 2.13
CA LYS A 55 -10.68 13.18 2.50
C LYS A 55 -11.24 12.77 3.86
N LEU A 56 -11.41 11.48 4.11
CA LEU A 56 -11.92 10.96 5.38
C LEU A 56 -10.97 11.25 6.55
N ALA A 57 -9.67 11.13 6.34
CA ALA A 57 -8.66 11.48 7.32
C ALA A 57 -8.69 12.97 7.66
N ALA A 58 -8.79 13.84 6.64
CA ALA A 58 -8.85 15.28 6.81
C ALA A 58 -10.12 15.74 7.55
N SER A 59 -11.27 15.10 7.25
CA SER A 59 -12.56 15.43 7.90
C SER A 59 -12.73 14.84 9.31
N SER A 60 -11.76 14.05 9.78
CA SER A 60 -11.77 13.48 11.15
C SER A 60 -10.80 14.20 12.07
N ASN A 61 -9.65 13.64 12.34
CA ASN A 61 -8.65 14.16 13.28
C ASN A 61 -7.35 14.66 12.61
N LEU A 62 -7.35 14.85 11.29
CA LEU A 62 -6.15 15.22 10.51
C LEU A 62 -4.99 14.23 10.69
N LYS A 63 -5.31 12.93 10.83
CA LYS A 63 -4.31 11.88 10.97
C LYS A 63 -3.30 11.90 9.83
N ARG A 64 -2.09 11.43 10.10
CA ARG A 64 -1.07 11.27 9.07
C ARG A 64 -1.53 10.25 8.02
N VAL A 65 -1.41 10.60 6.74
CA VAL A 65 -1.72 9.71 5.62
C VAL A 65 -0.47 9.50 4.78
N THR A 66 -0.16 8.24 4.48
CA THR A 66 0.86 7.84 3.50
C THR A 66 0.15 7.08 2.38
N LEU A 67 0.39 7.48 1.14
CA LEU A 67 -0.26 6.91 -0.04
C LEU A 67 0.78 6.35 -1.01
N GLU A 68 0.61 5.08 -1.38
CA GLU A 68 1.31 4.43 -2.48
C GLU A 68 0.28 4.14 -3.56
N LEU A 69 0.30 4.93 -4.61
CA LEU A 69 -0.76 4.95 -5.62
C LEU A 69 -0.24 4.47 -6.97
N GLY A 70 -1.15 3.99 -7.80
CA GLY A 70 -0.85 3.62 -9.17
C GLY A 70 -0.36 4.80 -10.00
N GLY A 71 0.45 4.51 -10.99
CA GLY A 71 1.01 5.47 -11.92
C GLY A 71 1.58 4.80 -13.17
N LYS A 72 2.22 5.58 -14.02
CA LYS A 72 3.00 5.14 -15.16
C LYS A 72 4.40 5.71 -15.02
N SER A 73 5.32 4.90 -14.49
CA SER A 73 6.70 5.32 -14.28
C SER A 73 7.46 5.31 -15.60
N PRO A 74 7.99 6.44 -16.09
CA PRO A 74 8.77 6.46 -17.30
C PRO A 74 10.10 5.75 -17.08
N ALA A 75 10.55 4.97 -18.08
CA ALA A 75 11.89 4.41 -18.13
C ALA A 75 12.63 5.02 -19.33
N VAL A 76 13.83 5.51 -19.09
CA VAL A 76 14.68 6.10 -20.14
C VAL A 76 15.95 5.27 -20.24
N VAL A 77 16.22 4.79 -21.45
CA VAL A 77 17.45 4.05 -21.77
C VAL A 77 18.28 4.93 -22.69
N PHE A 78 19.47 5.30 -22.24
CA PHE A 78 20.41 6.08 -23.06
C PHE A 78 21.08 5.19 -24.12
N ASP A 79 21.60 5.79 -25.19
CA ASP A 79 22.18 5.10 -26.34
C ASP A 79 23.49 4.35 -26.01
N ASP A 80 24.18 4.78 -24.97
CA ASP A 80 25.40 4.13 -24.43
C ASP A 80 25.12 3.05 -23.39
N ALA A 81 23.85 2.77 -23.07
CA ALA A 81 23.48 1.79 -22.06
C ALA A 81 23.72 0.36 -22.53
N ASN A 82 24.04 -0.55 -21.59
CA ASN A 82 24.04 -1.98 -21.88
C ASN A 82 22.61 -2.47 -22.07
N LEU A 83 22.23 -2.75 -23.32
CA LEU A 83 20.86 -3.12 -23.71
C LEU A 83 20.38 -4.41 -23.03
N GLU A 84 21.24 -5.40 -22.84
CA GLU A 84 20.87 -6.66 -22.18
C GLU A 84 20.45 -6.41 -20.72
N ASN A 85 21.22 -5.61 -20.01
CA ASN A 85 20.87 -5.19 -18.64
C ASN A 85 19.62 -4.33 -18.62
N ALA A 86 19.48 -3.38 -19.53
CA ALA A 86 18.31 -2.51 -19.61
C ALA A 86 17.02 -3.31 -19.84
N VAL A 87 17.03 -4.26 -20.79
CA VAL A 87 15.88 -5.14 -21.05
C VAL A 87 15.55 -6.01 -19.86
N ARG A 88 16.56 -6.61 -19.21
CA ARG A 88 16.36 -7.46 -18.01
C ARG A 88 15.71 -6.67 -16.87
N TRP A 89 16.21 -5.48 -16.56
CA TRP A 89 15.66 -4.63 -15.50
C TRP A 89 14.28 -4.09 -15.83
N TYR A 90 14.07 -3.64 -17.08
CA TYR A 90 12.78 -3.14 -17.53
C TYR A 90 11.69 -4.21 -17.51
N ALA A 91 11.98 -5.40 -18.06
CA ALA A 91 11.04 -6.52 -18.07
C ALA A 91 10.69 -6.95 -16.62
N PHE A 92 11.68 -7.04 -15.72
CA PHE A 92 11.46 -7.42 -14.33
C PHE A 92 10.58 -6.41 -13.61
N HIS A 93 10.85 -5.12 -13.75
CA HIS A 93 10.08 -4.08 -13.06
C HIS A 93 8.69 -3.85 -13.67
N SER A 94 8.56 -3.87 -15.00
CA SER A 94 7.25 -3.66 -15.66
C SER A 94 6.29 -4.82 -15.42
N PHE A 95 6.77 -6.07 -15.49
CA PHE A 95 5.91 -7.22 -15.26
C PHE A 95 5.54 -7.45 -13.80
N GLN A 96 6.41 -7.13 -12.85
CA GLN A 96 6.10 -7.34 -11.44
C GLN A 96 5.30 -6.20 -10.80
N LEU A 97 5.52 -4.96 -11.20
CA LEU A 97 4.88 -3.82 -10.56
C LEU A 97 3.53 -3.46 -11.19
N ASP A 98 3.39 -3.55 -12.51
CA ASP A 98 2.12 -3.24 -13.19
C ASP A 98 1.04 -4.32 -12.99
N THR A 99 1.43 -5.57 -12.74
CA THR A 99 0.48 -6.68 -12.59
C THR A 99 0.01 -6.90 -11.15
N VAL A 100 0.74 -6.38 -10.16
CA VAL A 100 0.47 -6.63 -8.72
C VAL A 100 -0.10 -5.42 -8.00
N LEU A 101 0.07 -4.21 -8.52
CA LEU A 101 -0.25 -2.97 -7.81
C LEU A 101 -1.31 -2.08 -8.47
N CYS A 102 -1.87 -2.48 -9.61
CA CYS A 102 -2.94 -1.71 -10.27
C CYS A 102 -4.15 -2.57 -10.59
#